data_3a8eba39dbdcaed771b7e7ab8b23286d
#
_entry.id   3a8eba39dbdcaed771b7e7ab8b23286d
#
_cell.length_a   1.000
_cell.length_b   1.000
_cell.length_c   1.000
_cell.angle_alpha   90.00
_cell.angle_beta   90.00
_cell.angle_gamma   90.00
#
_symmetry.space_group_name_H-M   'P 1'
#
loop_
_entity.id
_entity.type
_entity.pdbx_description
1 polymer ?
#
loop_
_entity_poly.entity_id
_entity_poly.type
_entity_poly.pdbx_seq_one_letter_code
_entity_poly.pdbx_strand_id
1 'polypeptide(L)'
;NTIGKRDRWGFLLDQTLFFTGSIFVLIAALVAFFAYKPFRKYRIFFFTFLFILVLFVYLKAKSYYSIGLYPVFLAIGAVYLEDLLKSGWLRYFRIPLILLPVLIYGPLLRIALPFMSPEEIMQKKDRFDQFGLTRWEDGQLHDIPQDFADMQGWKELAAIVDSAFTLVDDKTRTLIHCDNYGQAGAINFYA
;
A
#
# COMPACT_ATOMS: atom_id res chain seq x y z
N ASN A 1 -10.71 -12.85 -18.73
CA ASN A 1 -9.89 -11.79 -18.11
C ASN A 1 -10.50 -11.35 -16.78
N THR A 2 -10.21 -12.09 -15.71
CA THR A 2 -10.63 -11.78 -14.33
C THR A 2 -9.44 -11.31 -13.48
N ILE A 3 -8.44 -10.70 -14.12
CA ILE A 3 -7.27 -10.17 -13.44
C ILE A 3 -7.73 -9.01 -12.55
N GLY A 4 -7.65 -9.20 -11.23
CA GLY A 4 -7.67 -8.13 -10.25
C GLY A 4 -9.01 -7.51 -9.86
N LYS A 5 -10.17 -8.11 -10.17
CA LYS A 5 -11.45 -7.63 -9.60
C LYS A 5 -11.60 -8.18 -8.19
N ARG A 6 -11.14 -7.45 -7.19
CA ARG A 6 -11.44 -7.79 -5.79
C ARG A 6 -12.94 -7.75 -5.53
N ASP A 7 -13.39 -8.68 -4.69
CA ASP A 7 -14.73 -8.65 -4.13
C ASP A 7 -14.90 -7.34 -3.30
N ARG A 8 -16.12 -6.80 -3.33
CA ARG A 8 -16.45 -5.55 -2.60
C ARG A 8 -16.20 -5.66 -1.10
N TRP A 9 -16.44 -6.83 -0.52
CA TRP A 9 -16.17 -7.10 0.89
C TRP A 9 -14.67 -7.15 1.18
N GLY A 10 -13.88 -7.78 0.30
CA GLY A 10 -12.43 -7.77 0.39
C GLY A 10 -11.85 -6.37 0.36
N PHE A 11 -12.38 -5.47 -0.49
CA PHE A 11 -11.97 -4.07 -0.50
C PHE A 11 -12.19 -3.38 0.86
N LEU A 12 -13.38 -3.55 1.47
CA LEU A 12 -13.68 -2.93 2.77
C LEU A 12 -12.86 -3.54 3.91
N LEU A 13 -12.63 -4.85 3.87
CA LEU A 13 -11.79 -5.54 4.84
C LEU A 13 -10.34 -5.02 4.79
N ASP A 14 -9.80 -4.83 3.60
CA ASP A 14 -8.44 -4.30 3.43
C ASP A 14 -8.29 -2.90 4.04
N GLN A 15 -9.34 -2.03 3.96
CA GLN A 15 -9.30 -0.72 4.59
C GLN A 15 -9.09 -0.81 6.11
N THR A 16 -9.64 -1.82 6.75
CA THR A 16 -9.44 -2.05 8.18
C THR A 16 -8.08 -2.69 8.47
N LEU A 17 -7.63 -3.62 7.62
CA LEU A 17 -6.36 -4.32 7.77
C LEU A 17 -5.16 -3.38 7.59
N PHE A 18 -5.20 -2.46 6.63
CA PHE A 18 -4.13 -1.47 6.42
C PHE A 18 -3.85 -0.62 7.66
N PHE A 19 -4.86 -0.39 8.48
CA PHE A 19 -4.78 0.50 9.63
C PHE A 19 -5.02 -0.20 10.98
N THR A 20 -4.89 -1.52 11.05
CA THR A 20 -5.18 -2.30 12.28
C THR A 20 -4.48 -1.71 13.51
N GLY A 21 -3.21 -1.34 13.39
CA GLY A 21 -2.43 -0.74 14.50
C GLY A 21 -2.79 0.72 14.81
N SER A 22 -3.49 1.42 13.93
CA SER A 22 -3.84 2.84 14.05
C SER A 22 -5.33 3.13 13.89
N ILE A 23 -6.17 2.09 13.89
CA ILE A 23 -7.63 2.21 13.72
C ILE A 23 -8.27 3.14 14.77
N PHE A 24 -7.71 3.17 15.98
CA PHE A 24 -8.18 4.07 17.04
C PHE A 24 -7.98 5.55 16.66
N VAL A 25 -6.94 5.89 15.89
CA VAL A 25 -6.72 7.26 15.37
C VAL A 25 -7.78 7.61 14.34
N LEU A 26 -8.16 6.66 13.47
CA LEU A 26 -9.22 6.86 12.48
C LEU A 26 -10.59 7.04 13.18
N ILE A 27 -10.88 6.25 14.22
CA ILE A 27 -12.10 6.42 15.02
C ILE A 27 -12.08 7.78 15.70
N ALA A 28 -10.94 8.20 16.26
CA ALA A 28 -10.80 9.53 16.87
C ALA A 28 -11.06 10.65 15.85
N ALA A 29 -10.60 10.51 14.62
CA ALA A 29 -10.89 11.46 13.54
C ALA A 29 -12.39 11.54 13.24
N LEU A 30 -13.06 10.39 13.13
CA LEU A 30 -14.52 10.36 12.91
C LEU A 30 -15.26 11.10 14.03
N VAL A 31 -14.90 10.84 15.28
CA VAL A 31 -15.47 11.56 16.43
C VAL A 31 -15.16 13.06 16.33
N ALA A 32 -13.93 13.43 15.99
CA ALA A 32 -13.51 14.82 15.91
C ALA A 32 -14.29 15.63 14.86
N PHE A 33 -14.58 15.06 13.70
CA PHE A 33 -15.37 15.76 12.67
C PHE A 33 -16.77 16.17 13.14
N PHE A 34 -17.38 15.40 14.07
CA PHE A 34 -18.75 15.65 14.50
C PHE A 34 -18.84 16.25 15.91
N ALA A 35 -18.00 15.80 16.84
CA ALA A 35 -18.05 16.21 18.23
C ALA A 35 -17.09 17.35 18.59
N TYR A 36 -15.92 17.45 17.96
CA TYR A 36 -14.91 18.44 18.31
C TYR A 36 -15.07 19.74 17.50
N LYS A 37 -15.47 20.82 18.19
CA LYS A 37 -15.81 22.12 17.55
C LYS A 37 -14.78 22.64 16.55
N PRO A 38 -13.43 22.62 16.83
CA PRO A 38 -12.41 23.12 15.90
C PRO A 38 -12.42 22.41 14.55
N PHE A 39 -12.83 21.13 14.50
CA PHE A 39 -12.78 20.32 13.28
C PHE A 39 -14.11 20.22 12.53
N ARG A 40 -15.19 20.73 13.09
CA ARG A 40 -16.50 20.69 12.40
C ARG A 40 -16.50 21.36 11.02
N LYS A 41 -15.67 22.37 10.81
CA LYS A 41 -15.51 23.06 9.51
C LYS A 41 -14.84 22.19 8.43
N TYR A 42 -14.17 21.14 8.84
CA TYR A 42 -13.47 20.22 7.95
C TYR A 42 -14.28 18.96 7.58
N ARG A 43 -15.57 18.91 7.89
CA ARG A 43 -16.46 17.78 7.54
C ARG A 43 -16.49 17.47 6.05
N ILE A 44 -16.12 18.42 5.22
CA ILE A 44 -16.00 18.21 3.77
C ILE A 44 -15.05 17.05 3.46
N PHE A 45 -13.93 16.91 4.18
CA PHE A 45 -13.00 15.80 4.00
C PHE A 45 -13.65 14.44 4.33
N PHE A 46 -14.51 14.37 5.34
CA PHE A 46 -15.26 13.16 5.66
C PHE A 46 -16.20 12.78 4.50
N PHE A 47 -16.98 13.72 3.99
CA PHE A 47 -17.93 13.43 2.92
C PHE A 47 -17.21 13.09 1.61
N THR A 48 -16.10 13.76 1.30
CA THR A 48 -15.25 13.44 0.14
C THR A 48 -14.68 12.02 0.26
N PHE A 49 -14.16 11.67 1.42
CA PHE A 49 -13.65 10.34 1.69
C PHE A 49 -14.73 9.27 1.49
N LEU A 50 -15.90 9.47 2.09
CA LEU A 50 -17.02 8.55 1.95
C LEU A 50 -17.45 8.40 0.49
N PHE A 51 -17.55 9.50 -0.24
CA PHE A 51 -17.89 9.50 -1.66
C PHE A 51 -16.88 8.70 -2.49
N ILE A 52 -15.57 8.92 -2.27
CA ILE A 52 -14.52 8.22 -3.01
C ILE A 52 -14.50 6.73 -2.65
N LEU A 53 -14.67 6.37 -1.37
CA LEU A 53 -14.76 4.96 -0.98
C LEU A 53 -15.95 4.25 -1.65
N VAL A 54 -17.12 4.88 -1.66
CA VAL A 54 -18.32 4.33 -2.33
C VAL A 54 -18.06 4.17 -3.83
N LEU A 55 -17.43 5.15 -4.46
CA LEU A 55 -17.05 5.11 -5.87
C LEU A 55 -16.09 3.95 -6.15
N PHE A 56 -15.07 3.75 -5.31
CA PHE A 56 -14.09 2.68 -5.47
C PHE A 56 -14.71 1.28 -5.27
N VAL A 57 -15.63 1.15 -4.29
CA VAL A 57 -16.41 -0.08 -4.11
C VAL A 57 -17.29 -0.37 -5.33
N TYR A 58 -17.92 0.67 -5.88
CA TYR A 58 -18.75 0.54 -7.07
C TYR A 58 -17.94 0.10 -8.29
N LEU A 59 -16.79 0.76 -8.52
CA LEU A 59 -15.89 0.49 -9.65
C LEU A 59 -15.03 -0.78 -9.45
N LYS A 60 -15.12 -1.46 -8.29
CA LYS A 60 -14.25 -2.59 -7.92
C LYS A 60 -12.76 -2.24 -8.06
N ALA A 61 -12.39 -1.08 -7.57
CA ALA A 61 -11.02 -0.58 -7.60
C ALA A 61 -10.08 -1.43 -6.72
N LYS A 62 -8.78 -1.33 -6.95
CA LYS A 62 -7.78 -1.94 -6.07
C LYS A 62 -7.77 -1.22 -4.71
N SER A 63 -7.68 -1.97 -3.62
CA SER A 63 -7.85 -1.47 -2.24
C SER A 63 -6.84 -0.37 -1.88
N TYR A 64 -5.61 -0.48 -2.37
CA TYR A 64 -4.54 0.46 -2.05
C TYR A 64 -4.71 1.86 -2.69
N TYR A 65 -5.58 2.02 -3.69
CA TYR A 65 -5.86 3.35 -4.27
C TYR A 65 -6.45 4.32 -3.26
N SER A 66 -7.11 3.81 -2.23
CA SER A 66 -7.69 4.64 -1.16
C SER A 66 -6.70 5.08 -0.09
N ILE A 67 -5.49 4.49 -0.01
CA ILE A 67 -4.52 4.77 1.06
C ILE A 67 -4.19 6.26 1.14
N GLY A 68 -4.07 6.94 0.00
CA GLY A 68 -3.79 8.37 -0.07
C GLY A 68 -4.84 9.29 0.58
N LEU A 69 -6.04 8.79 0.89
CA LEU A 69 -7.10 9.55 1.56
C LEU A 69 -6.92 9.60 3.08
N TYR A 70 -6.25 8.62 3.68
CA TYR A 70 -6.15 8.43 5.12
C TYR A 70 -5.23 9.41 5.88
N PRO A 71 -4.15 9.99 5.30
CA PRO A 71 -3.29 10.92 6.01
C PRO A 71 -4.04 12.08 6.67
N VAL A 72 -5.07 12.62 6.03
CA VAL A 72 -5.91 13.69 6.59
C VAL A 72 -6.65 13.22 7.84
N PHE A 73 -7.17 12.00 7.83
CA PHE A 73 -7.85 11.40 8.97
C PHE A 73 -6.87 11.12 10.11
N LEU A 74 -5.71 10.57 9.79
CA LEU A 74 -4.67 10.31 10.79
C LEU A 74 -4.22 11.61 11.47
N ALA A 75 -4.02 12.68 10.70
CA ALA A 75 -3.65 14.00 11.24
C ALA A 75 -4.73 14.56 12.17
N ILE A 76 -6.01 14.56 11.74
CA ILE A 76 -7.14 15.05 12.53
C ILE A 76 -7.34 14.22 13.81
N GLY A 77 -7.26 12.90 13.68
CA GLY A 77 -7.39 11.98 14.81
C GLY A 77 -6.26 12.14 15.82
N ALA A 78 -5.03 12.31 15.36
CA ALA A 78 -3.87 12.53 16.21
C ALA A 78 -4.00 13.83 17.04
N VAL A 79 -4.38 14.93 16.39
CA VAL A 79 -4.59 16.22 17.09
C VAL A 79 -5.74 16.13 18.10
N TYR A 80 -6.82 15.45 17.74
CA TYR A 80 -7.92 15.25 18.69
C TYR A 80 -7.53 14.38 19.87
N LEU A 81 -6.78 13.30 19.65
CA LEU A 81 -6.25 12.44 20.70
C LEU A 81 -5.25 13.19 21.60
N GLU A 82 -4.39 14.01 21.02
CA GLU A 82 -3.47 14.86 21.78
C GLU A 82 -4.23 15.77 22.74
N ASP A 83 -5.29 16.44 22.28
CA ASP A 83 -6.13 17.31 23.13
C ASP A 83 -6.87 16.51 24.20
N LEU A 84 -7.42 15.35 23.86
CA LEU A 84 -8.12 14.47 24.79
C LEU A 84 -7.20 13.91 25.89
N LEU A 85 -5.97 13.59 25.53
CA LEU A 85 -5.00 12.93 26.41
C LEU A 85 -4.07 13.92 27.13
N LYS A 86 -4.29 15.24 27.03
CA LYS A 86 -3.34 16.21 27.61
C LYS A 86 -3.39 16.31 29.14
N SER A 87 -4.50 15.91 29.77
CA SER A 87 -4.73 16.08 31.20
C SER A 87 -5.45 14.90 31.84
N GLY A 88 -5.47 14.88 33.17
CA GLY A 88 -6.12 13.83 33.94
C GLY A 88 -5.42 12.48 33.84
N TRP A 89 -6.17 11.42 34.15
CA TRP A 89 -5.66 10.04 34.10
C TRP A 89 -5.45 9.55 32.65
N LEU A 90 -6.14 10.10 31.67
CA LEU A 90 -6.02 9.75 30.26
C LEU A 90 -4.61 10.00 29.70
N ARG A 91 -3.83 10.92 30.28
CA ARG A 91 -2.44 11.19 29.85
C ARG A 91 -1.54 9.96 29.86
N TYR A 92 -1.83 8.97 30.71
CA TYR A 92 -1.04 7.76 30.81
C TYR A 92 -1.22 6.84 29.60
N PHE A 93 -2.28 7.01 28.80
CA PHE A 93 -2.49 6.28 27.56
C PHE A 93 -1.67 6.80 26.38
N ARG A 94 -1.01 7.94 26.47
CA ARG A 94 -0.19 8.50 25.37
C ARG A 94 0.87 7.51 24.91
N ILE A 95 1.68 7.00 25.84
CA ILE A 95 2.78 6.10 25.54
C ILE A 95 2.25 4.77 24.96
N PRO A 96 1.31 4.06 25.61
CA PRO A 96 0.71 2.87 25.02
C PRO A 96 0.15 3.06 23.62
N LEU A 97 -0.54 4.16 23.35
CA LEU A 97 -1.13 4.42 22.03
C LEU A 97 -0.08 4.73 20.95
N ILE A 98 1.06 5.34 21.33
CA ILE A 98 2.19 5.55 20.40
C ILE A 98 2.91 4.22 20.14
N LEU A 99 3.08 3.40 21.17
CA LEU A 99 3.79 2.12 21.04
C LEU A 99 2.98 1.06 20.30
N LEU A 100 1.64 1.12 20.36
CA LEU A 100 0.77 0.12 19.75
C LEU A 100 1.03 -0.07 18.24
N PRO A 101 1.03 0.97 17.39
CA PRO A 101 1.38 0.82 15.98
C PRO A 101 2.79 0.29 15.78
N VAL A 102 3.76 0.75 16.57
CA VAL A 102 5.17 0.30 16.47
C VAL A 102 5.29 -1.19 16.76
N LEU A 103 4.58 -1.68 17.80
CA LEU A 103 4.60 -3.10 18.16
C LEU A 103 3.88 -3.97 17.14
N ILE A 104 2.81 -3.47 16.53
CA ILE A 104 2.06 -4.21 15.50
C ILE A 104 2.80 -4.23 14.17
N TYR A 105 3.29 -3.08 13.70
CA TYR A 105 3.91 -2.98 12.38
C TYR A 105 5.42 -3.26 12.38
N GLY A 106 6.12 -3.08 13.51
CA GLY A 106 7.55 -3.30 13.60
C GLY A 106 8.00 -4.68 13.10
N PRO A 107 7.39 -5.79 13.55
CA PRO A 107 7.70 -7.12 13.04
C PRO A 107 7.41 -7.30 11.55
N LEU A 108 6.39 -6.60 11.02
CA LEU A 108 5.99 -6.68 9.62
C LEU A 108 6.99 -5.98 8.69
N LEU A 109 7.77 -5.01 9.18
CA LEU A 109 8.78 -4.32 8.38
C LEU A 109 9.80 -5.28 7.77
N ARG A 110 10.15 -6.36 8.48
CA ARG A 110 11.07 -7.39 7.97
C ARG A 110 10.50 -8.19 6.80
N ILE A 111 9.18 -8.25 6.70
CA ILE A 111 8.48 -8.97 5.65
C ILE A 111 8.15 -8.05 4.49
N ALA A 112 7.83 -6.77 4.80
CA ALA A 112 7.39 -5.79 3.82
C ALA A 112 8.55 -5.06 3.10
N LEU A 113 9.71 -4.94 3.76
CA LEU A 113 10.86 -4.23 3.19
C LEU A 113 11.90 -5.22 2.62
N PRO A 114 12.61 -4.85 1.55
CA PRO A 114 13.54 -5.73 0.84
C PRO A 114 14.89 -5.85 1.59
N PHE A 115 14.84 -6.29 2.86
CA PHE A 115 16.04 -6.57 3.66
C PHE A 115 16.63 -7.96 3.42
N MET A 116 15.86 -8.86 2.79
CA MET A 116 16.26 -10.23 2.53
C MET A 116 16.58 -10.42 1.05
N SER A 117 17.59 -11.25 0.77
CA SER A 117 17.82 -11.68 -0.61
C SER A 117 16.70 -12.62 -1.11
N PRO A 118 16.53 -12.78 -2.43
CA PRO A 118 15.55 -13.73 -2.96
C PRO A 118 15.72 -15.14 -2.42
N GLU A 119 16.98 -15.59 -2.25
CA GLU A 119 17.32 -16.91 -1.73
C GLU A 119 16.88 -17.06 -0.28
N GLU A 120 17.07 -16.01 0.54
CA GLU A 120 16.60 -16.00 1.94
C GLU A 120 15.07 -16.02 2.05
N ILE A 121 14.38 -15.34 1.11
CA ILE A 121 12.91 -15.36 1.03
C ILE A 121 12.43 -16.76 0.67
N MET A 122 13.04 -17.39 -0.35
CA MET A 122 12.71 -18.76 -0.75
C MET A 122 12.92 -19.77 0.38
N GLN A 123 13.98 -19.64 1.18
CA GLN A 123 14.19 -20.48 2.36
C GLN A 123 13.11 -20.32 3.45
N LYS A 124 12.43 -19.17 3.47
CA LYS A 124 11.36 -18.84 4.41
C LYS A 124 9.98 -18.88 3.78
N LYS A 125 9.84 -19.48 2.59
CA LYS A 125 8.62 -19.53 1.79
C LYS A 125 7.39 -19.88 2.62
N ASP A 126 7.47 -20.87 3.48
CA ASP A 126 6.35 -21.32 4.33
C ASP A 126 5.75 -20.19 5.17
N ARG A 127 6.59 -19.26 5.66
CA ARG A 127 6.11 -18.09 6.40
C ARG A 127 5.37 -17.12 5.51
N PHE A 128 5.88 -16.86 4.31
CA PHE A 128 5.21 -15.98 3.35
C PHE A 128 3.90 -16.58 2.86
N ASP A 129 3.86 -17.91 2.67
CA ASP A 129 2.65 -18.67 2.30
C ASP A 129 1.55 -18.57 3.37
N GLN A 130 1.91 -18.67 4.66
CA GLN A 130 0.96 -18.52 5.76
C GLN A 130 0.24 -17.17 5.78
N PHE A 131 0.91 -16.12 5.32
CA PHE A 131 0.32 -14.78 5.17
C PHE A 131 -0.31 -14.55 3.79
N GLY A 132 -0.28 -15.54 2.90
CA GLY A 132 -0.80 -15.45 1.53
C GLY A 132 -0.02 -14.50 0.61
N LEU A 133 1.23 -14.15 0.97
CA LEU A 133 2.05 -13.17 0.28
C LEU A 133 2.69 -13.71 -1.01
N THR A 134 2.79 -15.03 -1.15
CA THR A 134 3.30 -15.70 -2.37
C THR A 134 2.25 -15.87 -3.45
N ARG A 135 0.98 -15.55 -3.15
CA ARG A 135 -0.08 -15.55 -4.15
C ARG A 135 -0.05 -14.24 -4.93
N TRP A 136 0.31 -14.34 -6.19
CA TRP A 136 0.37 -13.18 -7.09
C TRP A 136 -1.01 -12.76 -7.62
N GLU A 137 -1.04 -11.66 -8.35
CA GLU A 137 -2.27 -11.14 -8.99
C GLU A 137 -2.86 -12.09 -10.04
N ASP A 138 -2.06 -13.02 -10.60
CA ASP A 138 -2.51 -14.09 -11.49
C ASP A 138 -3.29 -15.21 -10.77
N GLY A 139 -3.34 -15.15 -9.43
CA GLY A 139 -3.99 -16.14 -8.56
C GLY A 139 -3.15 -17.39 -8.28
N GLN A 140 -1.95 -17.50 -8.85
CA GLN A 140 -1.03 -18.62 -8.65
C GLN A 140 -0.15 -18.40 -7.41
N LEU A 141 0.39 -19.50 -6.87
CA LEU A 141 1.41 -19.47 -5.81
C LEU A 141 2.79 -19.49 -6.46
N HIS A 142 3.66 -18.58 -6.05
CA HIS A 142 5.02 -18.44 -6.53
C HIS A 142 6.04 -18.64 -5.40
N ASP A 143 7.34 -18.68 -5.73
CA ASP A 143 8.38 -18.95 -4.74
C ASP A 143 8.74 -17.74 -3.88
N ILE A 144 8.47 -16.54 -4.39
CA ILE A 144 8.69 -15.28 -3.68
C ILE A 144 7.45 -14.37 -3.85
N PRO A 145 7.20 -13.42 -2.95
CA PRO A 145 6.13 -12.43 -3.12
C PRO A 145 6.31 -11.61 -4.39
N GLN A 146 5.22 -11.23 -5.04
CA GLN A 146 5.21 -10.49 -6.29
C GLN A 146 6.02 -9.19 -6.21
N ASP A 147 5.84 -8.42 -5.13
CA ASP A 147 6.55 -7.14 -4.94
C ASP A 147 8.07 -7.31 -4.97
N PHE A 148 8.60 -8.43 -4.45
CA PHE A 148 10.04 -8.72 -4.51
C PHE A 148 10.49 -9.20 -5.88
N ALA A 149 9.66 -9.98 -6.57
CA ALA A 149 9.95 -10.40 -7.94
C ALA A 149 9.97 -9.19 -8.88
N ASP A 150 9.04 -8.28 -8.73
CA ASP A 150 8.93 -7.05 -9.54
C ASP A 150 10.09 -6.07 -9.34
N MET A 151 10.92 -6.25 -8.29
CA MET A 151 12.14 -5.46 -8.08
C MET A 151 13.36 -5.98 -8.85
N GLN A 152 13.23 -7.11 -9.55
CA GLN A 152 14.40 -7.81 -10.14
C GLN A 152 14.34 -7.86 -11.65
N GLY A 153 15.53 -8.12 -12.26
CA GLY A 153 15.62 -8.35 -13.69
C GLY A 153 15.56 -7.09 -14.58
N TRP A 154 15.48 -5.90 -14.01
CA TRP A 154 15.32 -4.65 -14.79
C TRP A 154 16.55 -4.34 -15.66
N LYS A 155 17.76 -4.55 -15.14
CA LYS A 155 19.01 -4.36 -15.92
C LYS A 155 19.15 -5.39 -17.01
N GLU A 156 18.82 -6.63 -16.70
CA GLU A 156 18.85 -7.74 -17.65
C GLU A 156 17.86 -7.52 -18.78
N LEU A 157 16.64 -7.06 -18.45
CA LEU A 157 15.64 -6.69 -19.45
C LEU A 157 16.16 -5.58 -20.37
N ALA A 158 16.71 -4.52 -19.82
CA ALA A 158 17.26 -3.41 -20.59
C ALA A 158 18.41 -3.87 -21.50
N ALA A 159 19.33 -4.69 -20.98
CA ALA A 159 20.44 -5.24 -21.76
C ALA A 159 19.98 -6.15 -22.93
N ILE A 160 18.93 -6.95 -22.72
CA ILE A 160 18.34 -7.77 -23.79
C ILE A 160 17.71 -6.87 -24.87
N VAL A 161 16.95 -5.84 -24.46
CA VAL A 161 16.33 -4.90 -25.40
C VAL A 161 17.37 -4.11 -26.16
N ASP A 162 18.42 -3.63 -25.49
CA ASP A 162 19.54 -2.92 -26.12
C ASP A 162 20.23 -3.81 -27.19
N SER A 163 20.51 -5.06 -26.84
CA SER A 163 21.09 -6.02 -27.75
C SER A 163 20.21 -6.25 -28.99
N ALA A 164 18.90 -6.40 -28.77
CA ALA A 164 17.92 -6.53 -29.85
C ALA A 164 17.84 -5.25 -30.70
N PHE A 165 17.88 -4.07 -30.08
CA PHE A 165 17.81 -2.78 -30.76
C PHE A 165 19.05 -2.51 -31.62
N THR A 166 20.21 -3.08 -31.26
CA THR A 166 21.41 -2.98 -32.13
C THR A 166 21.23 -3.69 -33.48
N LEU A 167 20.38 -4.70 -33.56
CA LEU A 167 20.08 -5.48 -34.76
C LEU A 167 19.04 -4.82 -35.69
N VAL A 168 18.44 -3.69 -35.25
CA VAL A 168 17.42 -2.98 -36.02
C VAL A 168 18.10 -2.07 -37.06
N ASP A 169 17.72 -2.22 -38.33
CA ASP A 169 18.29 -1.45 -39.43
C ASP A 169 17.92 0.07 -39.37
N ASP A 170 16.66 0.39 -39.13
CA ASP A 170 16.21 1.77 -39.05
C ASP A 170 15.73 2.11 -37.63
N LYS A 171 16.64 2.57 -36.80
CA LYS A 171 16.42 2.97 -35.41
C LYS A 171 15.52 4.19 -35.29
N THR A 172 15.49 5.06 -36.31
CA THR A 172 14.71 6.31 -36.28
C THR A 172 13.22 6.07 -36.48
N ARG A 173 12.85 4.94 -37.06
CA ARG A 173 11.46 4.51 -37.33
C ARG A 173 11.01 3.35 -36.48
N THR A 174 11.79 3.01 -35.45
CA THR A 174 11.50 1.87 -34.55
C THR A 174 10.99 2.38 -33.21
N LEU A 175 9.88 1.80 -32.75
CA LEU A 175 9.28 2.05 -31.45
C LEU A 175 9.40 0.77 -30.60
N ILE A 176 9.91 0.92 -29.39
CA ILE A 176 9.91 -0.16 -28.39
C ILE A 176 8.59 -0.10 -27.64
N HIS A 177 7.77 -1.14 -27.82
CA HIS A 177 6.50 -1.26 -27.10
C HIS A 177 6.67 -2.16 -25.88
N CYS A 178 6.19 -1.70 -24.72
CA CYS A 178 6.25 -2.40 -23.44
C CYS A 178 4.82 -2.68 -22.92
N ASP A 179 4.63 -3.78 -22.20
CA ASP A 179 3.34 -4.13 -21.62
C ASP A 179 2.92 -3.23 -20.47
N ASN A 180 3.91 -2.63 -19.78
CA ASN A 180 3.66 -1.72 -18.66
C ASN A 180 4.73 -0.62 -18.55
N TYR A 181 4.41 0.39 -17.74
CA TYR A 181 5.29 1.54 -17.53
C TYR A 181 6.60 1.20 -16.79
N GLY A 182 6.64 0.13 -15.99
CA GLY A 182 7.84 -0.32 -15.28
C GLY A 182 8.90 -0.82 -16.26
N GLN A 183 8.51 -1.66 -17.23
CA GLN A 183 9.39 -2.13 -18.30
C GLN A 183 9.90 -0.95 -19.14
N ALA A 184 9.01 -0.05 -19.56
CA ALA A 184 9.39 1.13 -20.33
C ALA A 184 10.37 2.04 -19.56
N GLY A 185 10.11 2.23 -18.26
CA GLY A 185 10.97 3.01 -17.37
C GLY A 185 12.34 2.36 -17.19
N ALA A 186 12.42 1.05 -17.01
CA ALA A 186 13.67 0.31 -16.85
C ALA A 186 14.54 0.41 -18.12
N ILE A 187 13.94 0.18 -19.29
CA ILE A 187 14.65 0.29 -20.58
C ILE A 187 15.17 1.72 -20.74
N ASN A 188 14.35 2.73 -20.50
CA ASN A 188 14.78 4.13 -20.66
C ASN A 188 15.85 4.57 -19.64
N PHE A 189 15.96 3.88 -18.49
CA PHE A 189 16.91 4.24 -17.45
C PHE A 189 18.25 3.52 -17.58
N TYR A 190 18.24 2.26 -18.02
CA TYR A 190 19.43 1.40 -18.06
C TYR A 190 20.02 1.22 -19.45
N ALA A 191 19.28 1.51 -20.54
CA ALA A 191 19.73 1.39 -21.93
C ALA A 191 20.49 2.61 -22.45
#